data_5cfea71bf601f9d25e3e2e9e0ac3bc5e
#
_entry.id   5cfea71bf601f9d25e3e2e9e0ac3bc5e
#
_cell.length_a   1.000
_cell.length_b   1.000
_cell.length_c   1.000
_cell.angle_alpha   90.00
_cell.angle_beta   90.00
_cell.angle_gamma   90.00
#
_symmetry.space_group_name_H-M   'P 1'
#
loop_
_entity.id
_entity.type
_entity.pdbx_description
1 polymer ?
#
loop_
_entity_poly.entity_id
_entity_poly.type
_entity_poly.pdbx_seq_one_letter_code
_entity_poly.pdbx_strand_id
1 'polypeptide(L)'
;MEKTILVVEDDADLVGIYKEILELHEYDVQTAFNGVEGIEKFKQVNPSLVIMDGDMPVLDGYETFKKIKEIDKNANVVIVTGFSEFEPKCKEVIKLGLIKVISKPLGVDELLNLAKKYSEIKVSK
;
A
#
# COMPACT_ATOMS: atom_id res chain seq x y z
N MET A 1 -19.63 -4.00 -5.58
CA MET A 1 -18.52 -3.15 -5.98
C MET A 1 -17.21 -3.80 -5.58
N GLU A 2 -16.32 -3.94 -6.53
CA GLU A 2 -15.03 -4.58 -6.28
C GLU A 2 -14.12 -3.65 -5.49
N LYS A 3 -13.34 -4.26 -4.62
CA LYS A 3 -12.31 -3.54 -3.87
C LYS A 3 -10.95 -3.86 -4.49
N THR A 4 -10.21 -2.83 -4.81
CA THR A 4 -8.92 -2.97 -5.46
C THR A 4 -7.82 -2.65 -4.47
N ILE A 5 -6.78 -3.49 -4.46
CA ILE A 5 -5.58 -3.25 -3.67
C ILE A 5 -4.49 -2.80 -4.64
N LEU A 6 -3.83 -1.69 -4.33
CA LEU A 6 -2.71 -1.20 -5.12
C LEU A 6 -1.42 -1.55 -4.40
N VAL A 7 -0.51 -2.24 -5.08
CA VAL A 7 0.81 -2.57 -4.57
C VAL A 7 1.84 -1.74 -5.31
N VAL A 8 2.57 -0.91 -4.58
CA VAL A 8 3.61 -0.05 -5.15
C VAL A 8 4.95 -0.53 -4.62
N GLU A 9 5.76 -1.12 -5.48
CA GLU A 9 6.99 -1.79 -5.11
C GLU A 9 7.88 -1.90 -6.34
N ASP A 10 9.17 -1.53 -6.22
CA ASP A 10 10.07 -1.55 -7.37
C ASP A 10 10.69 -2.93 -7.62
N ASP A 11 10.61 -3.85 -6.69
CA ASP A 11 11.10 -5.22 -6.88
C ASP A 11 10.03 -6.05 -7.58
N ALA A 12 10.25 -6.37 -8.84
CA ALA A 12 9.25 -7.07 -9.66
C ALA A 12 8.90 -8.45 -9.10
N ASP A 13 9.88 -9.16 -8.52
CA ASP A 13 9.62 -10.47 -7.96
C ASP A 13 8.70 -10.37 -6.75
N LEU A 14 8.93 -9.37 -5.90
CA LEU A 14 8.11 -9.16 -4.72
C LEU A 14 6.70 -8.73 -5.09
N VAL A 15 6.57 -7.86 -6.10
CA VAL A 15 5.26 -7.47 -6.63
C VAL A 15 4.49 -8.71 -7.08
N GLY A 16 5.17 -9.60 -7.81
CA GLY A 16 4.54 -10.83 -8.30
C GLY A 16 4.05 -11.72 -7.17
N ILE A 17 4.84 -11.82 -6.10
CA ILE A 17 4.46 -12.64 -4.94
C ILE A 17 3.22 -12.06 -4.26
N TYR A 18 3.22 -10.77 -3.99
CA TYR A 18 2.07 -10.13 -3.34
C TYR A 18 0.81 -10.26 -4.19
N LYS A 19 0.95 -10.02 -5.50
CA LYS A 19 -0.17 -10.11 -6.41
C LYS A 19 -0.75 -11.51 -6.43
N GLU A 20 0.11 -12.51 -6.52
CA GLU A 20 -0.35 -13.91 -6.57
C GLU A 20 -1.09 -14.29 -5.29
N ILE A 21 -0.54 -13.95 -4.14
CA ILE A 21 -1.17 -14.27 -2.86
C ILE A 21 -2.55 -13.62 -2.76
N LEU A 22 -2.62 -12.33 -3.09
CA LEU A 22 -3.88 -11.60 -2.97
C LEU A 22 -4.91 -12.09 -3.97
N GLU A 23 -4.50 -12.38 -5.20
CA GLU A 23 -5.42 -12.87 -6.22
C GLU A 23 -5.94 -14.27 -5.89
N LEU A 24 -5.12 -15.11 -5.27
CA LEU A 24 -5.59 -16.41 -4.81
C LEU A 24 -6.70 -16.29 -3.78
N HIS A 25 -6.75 -15.18 -3.06
CA HIS A 25 -7.80 -14.91 -2.08
C HIS A 25 -8.89 -13.99 -2.65
N GLU A 26 -8.95 -13.89 -3.98
CA GLU A 26 -10.01 -13.23 -4.73
C GLU A 26 -10.03 -11.70 -4.58
N TYR A 27 -8.91 -11.10 -4.25
CA TYR A 27 -8.78 -9.65 -4.28
C TYR A 27 -8.37 -9.19 -5.68
N ASP A 28 -8.87 -8.03 -6.08
CA ASP A 28 -8.45 -7.39 -7.32
C ASP A 28 -7.20 -6.56 -7.02
N VAL A 29 -6.13 -6.81 -7.77
CA VAL A 29 -4.82 -6.20 -7.49
C VAL A 29 -4.32 -5.41 -8.69
N GLN A 30 -3.94 -4.17 -8.45
CA GLN A 30 -3.21 -3.36 -9.41
C GLN A 30 -1.82 -3.12 -8.87
N THR A 31 -0.86 -2.94 -9.76
CA THR A 31 0.54 -2.81 -9.35
C THR A 31 1.18 -1.59 -9.97
N ALA A 32 2.19 -1.05 -9.29
CA ALA A 32 3.00 0.04 -9.79
C ALA A 32 4.44 -0.20 -9.32
N PHE A 33 5.41 0.19 -10.15
CA PHE A 33 6.82 -0.11 -9.88
C PHE A 33 7.60 1.07 -9.36
N ASN A 34 6.96 2.22 -9.18
CA ASN A 34 7.59 3.41 -8.59
C ASN A 34 6.49 4.35 -8.09
N GLY A 35 6.93 5.39 -7.37
CA GLY A 35 5.97 6.32 -6.76
C GLY A 35 5.15 7.11 -7.76
N VAL A 36 5.75 7.50 -8.87
CA VAL A 36 5.04 8.27 -9.90
C VAL A 36 3.92 7.42 -10.50
N GLU A 37 4.26 6.19 -10.86
CA GLU A 37 3.27 5.24 -11.38
C GLU A 37 2.21 4.93 -10.34
N GLY A 38 2.63 4.84 -9.07
CA GLY A 38 1.72 4.59 -7.96
C GLY A 38 0.65 5.68 -7.84
N ILE A 39 1.05 6.94 -7.98
CA ILE A 39 0.11 8.06 -7.93
C ILE A 39 -0.88 7.99 -9.09
N GLU A 40 -0.38 7.71 -10.30
CA GLU A 40 -1.24 7.60 -11.46
C GLU A 40 -2.24 6.45 -11.31
N LYS A 41 -1.78 5.30 -10.86
CA LYS A 41 -2.66 4.16 -10.60
C LYS A 41 -3.69 4.47 -9.53
N PHE A 42 -3.27 5.17 -8.47
CA PHE A 42 -4.18 5.55 -7.40
C PHE A 42 -5.35 6.36 -7.96
N LYS A 43 -5.07 7.32 -8.82
CA LYS A 43 -6.11 8.14 -9.45
C LYS A 43 -7.04 7.31 -10.33
N GLN A 44 -6.47 6.34 -11.06
CA GLN A 44 -7.23 5.54 -12.01
C GLN A 44 -8.16 4.54 -11.34
N VAL A 45 -7.71 3.88 -10.27
CA VAL A 45 -8.43 2.74 -9.72
C VAL A 45 -9.06 3.02 -8.36
N ASN A 46 -8.71 4.11 -7.71
CA ASN A 46 -9.25 4.48 -6.40
C ASN A 46 -9.24 3.29 -5.44
N PRO A 47 -8.05 2.76 -5.11
CA PRO A 47 -7.96 1.52 -4.35
C PRO A 47 -8.46 1.67 -2.92
N SER A 48 -8.93 0.58 -2.34
CA SER A 48 -9.36 0.56 -0.94
C SER A 48 -8.16 0.42 0.02
N LEU A 49 -7.02 -0.04 -0.49
CA LEU A 49 -5.80 -0.21 0.29
C LEU A 49 -4.61 -0.03 -0.63
N VAL A 50 -3.60 0.69 -0.16
CA VAL A 50 -2.32 0.82 -0.84
C VAL A 50 -1.24 0.20 0.04
N ILE A 51 -0.48 -0.74 -0.53
CA ILE A 51 0.69 -1.32 0.13
C ILE A 51 1.90 -0.75 -0.58
N MET A 52 2.68 0.04 0.13
CA MET A 52 3.71 0.89 -0.45
C MET A 52 5.08 0.56 0.11
N ASP A 53 6.04 0.29 -0.77
CA ASP A 53 7.44 0.18 -0.37
C ASP A 53 7.94 1.58 0.00
N GLY A 54 8.58 1.69 1.17
CA GLY A 54 9.15 2.96 1.62
C GLY A 54 10.45 3.32 0.91
N ASP A 55 11.15 2.34 0.37
CA ASP A 55 12.55 2.50 -0.05
C ASP A 55 12.72 2.46 -1.57
N MET A 56 11.95 3.26 -2.29
CA MET A 56 12.01 3.31 -3.75
C MET A 56 12.89 4.47 -4.21
N PRO A 57 13.55 4.33 -5.39
CA PRO A 57 14.33 5.44 -5.94
C PRO A 57 13.42 6.53 -6.51
N VAL A 58 13.97 7.70 -6.70
CA VAL A 58 13.37 8.90 -7.29
C VAL A 58 12.29 9.48 -6.38
N LEU A 59 11.16 8.81 -6.22
CA LEU A 59 10.09 9.24 -5.34
C LEU A 59 9.83 8.10 -4.37
N ASP A 60 10.29 8.25 -3.13
CA ASP A 60 10.13 7.18 -2.14
C ASP A 60 8.70 7.06 -1.66
N GLY A 61 8.45 6.02 -0.86
CA GLY A 61 7.09 5.74 -0.40
C GLY A 61 6.52 6.83 0.49
N TYR A 62 7.36 7.52 1.24
CA TYR A 62 6.90 8.58 2.14
C TYR A 62 6.40 9.78 1.36
N GLU A 63 7.15 10.20 0.35
CA GLU A 63 6.73 11.31 -0.52
C GLU A 63 5.51 10.91 -1.35
N THR A 64 5.47 9.69 -1.83
CA THR A 64 4.33 9.17 -2.58
C THR A 64 3.08 9.18 -1.71
N PHE A 65 3.20 8.75 -0.47
CA PHE A 65 2.09 8.76 0.49
C PHE A 65 1.55 10.17 0.68
N LYS A 66 2.43 11.16 0.85
CA LYS A 66 1.99 12.53 1.06
C LYS A 66 1.19 13.04 -0.14
N LYS A 67 1.63 12.72 -1.34
CA LYS A 67 0.91 13.12 -2.56
C LYS A 67 -0.43 12.42 -2.68
N ILE A 68 -0.50 11.15 -2.31
CA ILE A 68 -1.76 10.41 -2.31
C ILE A 68 -2.74 11.04 -1.31
N LYS A 69 -2.26 11.43 -0.14
CA LYS A 69 -3.11 12.09 0.86
C LYS A 69 -3.65 13.42 0.39
N GLU A 70 -2.90 14.14 -0.44
CA GLU A 70 -3.39 15.36 -1.05
C GLU A 70 -4.54 15.10 -2.01
N ILE A 71 -4.51 13.95 -2.69
CA ILE A 71 -5.56 13.57 -3.62
C ILE A 71 -6.80 13.08 -2.86
N ASP A 72 -6.59 12.26 -1.84
CA ASP A 72 -7.68 11.66 -1.06
C ASP A 72 -7.23 11.52 0.39
N LYS A 73 -7.72 12.41 1.23
CA LYS A 73 -7.34 12.41 2.65
C LYS A 73 -7.78 11.15 3.40
N ASN A 74 -8.70 10.39 2.83
CA ASN A 74 -9.19 9.15 3.43
C ASN A 74 -8.51 7.90 2.88
N ALA A 75 -7.46 8.06 2.07
CA ALA A 75 -6.75 6.92 1.51
C ALA A 75 -6.17 6.04 2.60
N ASN A 76 -6.33 4.74 2.44
CA ASN A 76 -5.78 3.74 3.36
C ASN A 76 -4.45 3.27 2.82
N VAL A 77 -3.36 3.69 3.46
CA VAL A 77 -2.01 3.39 3.01
C VAL A 77 -1.20 2.79 4.15
N VAL A 78 -0.48 1.71 3.86
CA VAL A 78 0.54 1.18 4.76
C VAL A 78 1.88 1.25 4.02
N ILE A 79 2.96 1.49 4.77
CA ILE A 79 4.31 1.53 4.21
C ILE A 79 5.10 0.36 4.77
N VAL A 80 5.75 -0.40 3.88
CA VAL A 80 6.62 -1.50 4.26
C VAL A 80 8.04 -1.06 3.98
N THR A 81 8.90 -1.07 5.01
CA THR A 81 10.23 -0.48 4.91
C THR A 81 11.26 -1.29 5.68
N GLY A 82 12.52 -1.16 5.28
CA GLY A 82 13.64 -1.70 6.05
C GLY A 82 14.07 -0.82 7.20
N PHE A 83 13.50 0.39 7.30
CA PHE A 83 13.85 1.31 8.38
C PHE A 83 13.02 1.05 9.62
N SER A 84 13.49 1.59 10.74
CA SER A 84 12.75 1.54 12.00
C SER A 84 11.53 2.47 11.95
N GLU A 85 10.44 2.04 12.57
CA GLU A 85 9.25 2.89 12.71
C GLU A 85 9.53 4.13 13.57
N PHE A 86 10.65 4.16 14.27
CA PHE A 86 11.04 5.31 15.08
C PHE A 86 11.82 6.37 14.31
N GLU A 87 12.13 6.11 13.03
CA GLU A 87 12.75 7.12 12.18
C GLU A 87 11.83 8.34 12.06
N PRO A 88 12.40 9.56 12.02
CA PRO A 88 11.57 10.77 11.96
C PRO A 88 10.56 10.79 10.83
N LYS A 89 10.94 10.31 9.65
CA LYS A 89 10.01 10.32 8.51
C LYS A 89 8.85 9.35 8.70
N CYS A 90 9.06 8.27 9.42
CA CYS A 90 7.98 7.34 9.74
C CYS A 90 7.00 7.98 10.70
N LYS A 91 7.51 8.70 11.71
CA LYS A 91 6.65 9.39 12.66
C LYS A 91 5.83 10.47 11.96
N GLU A 92 6.44 11.17 11.01
CA GLU A 92 5.75 12.21 10.27
C GLU A 92 4.56 11.67 9.49
N VAL A 93 4.76 10.57 8.74
CA VAL A 93 3.67 10.03 7.92
C VAL A 93 2.56 9.43 8.77
N ILE A 94 2.90 8.87 9.94
CA ILE A 94 1.88 8.37 10.86
C ILE A 94 0.99 9.53 11.33
N LYS A 95 1.59 10.67 11.65
CA LYS A 95 0.83 11.85 12.03
C LYS A 95 -0.08 12.35 10.90
N LEU A 96 0.33 12.13 9.67
CA LEU A 96 -0.44 12.55 8.50
C LEU A 96 -1.53 11.54 8.11
N GLY A 97 -1.69 10.45 8.88
CA GLY A 97 -2.77 9.52 8.65
C GLY A 97 -2.38 8.22 7.99
N LEU A 98 -1.08 7.89 7.96
CA LEU A 98 -0.66 6.58 7.51
C LEU A 98 -1.20 5.54 8.49
N ILE A 99 -1.71 4.42 7.97
CA ILE A 99 -2.26 3.38 8.85
C ILE A 99 -1.18 2.79 9.73
N LYS A 100 -0.08 2.35 9.15
CA LYS A 100 1.05 1.84 9.91
C LYS A 100 2.29 1.71 9.04
N VAL A 101 3.44 1.61 9.70
CA VAL A 101 4.71 1.28 9.10
C VAL A 101 5.01 -0.16 9.49
N ILE A 102 5.37 -0.98 8.52
CA ILE A 102 5.65 -2.40 8.72
C ILE A 102 7.10 -2.65 8.35
N SER A 103 7.83 -3.34 9.22
CA SER A 103 9.21 -3.73 8.92
C SER A 103 9.25 -4.85 7.91
N LYS A 104 10.15 -4.75 6.93
CA LYS A 104 10.37 -5.84 5.97
C LYS A 104 10.96 -7.05 6.69
N PRO A 105 10.58 -8.25 6.26
CA PRO A 105 9.66 -8.58 5.18
C PRO A 105 8.20 -8.57 5.67
N LEU A 106 7.29 -8.21 4.77
CA LEU A 106 5.86 -8.29 5.07
C LEU A 106 5.44 -9.76 4.97
N GLY A 107 4.96 -10.32 6.08
CA GLY A 107 4.54 -11.71 6.11
C GLY A 107 3.20 -11.92 5.43
N VAL A 108 2.96 -13.16 5.01
CA VAL A 108 1.72 -13.54 4.31
C VAL A 108 0.51 -13.28 5.18
N ASP A 109 0.57 -13.68 6.45
CA ASP A 109 -0.57 -13.50 7.36
C ASP A 109 -0.90 -12.02 7.54
N GLU A 110 0.12 -11.19 7.71
CA GLU A 110 -0.11 -9.77 7.88
C GLU A 110 -0.67 -9.14 6.60
N LEU A 111 -0.16 -9.54 5.44
CA LEU A 111 -0.68 -9.08 4.15
C LEU A 111 -2.17 -9.40 4.02
N LEU A 112 -2.54 -10.64 4.33
CA LEU A 112 -3.94 -11.06 4.21
C LEU A 112 -4.82 -10.38 5.25
N ASN A 113 -4.31 -10.15 6.45
CA ASN A 113 -5.06 -9.43 7.48
C ASN A 113 -5.34 -7.98 7.07
N LEU A 114 -4.36 -7.32 6.46
CA LEU A 114 -4.55 -5.97 5.95
C LEU A 114 -5.59 -5.95 4.85
N ALA A 115 -5.49 -6.89 3.92
CA ALA A 115 -6.45 -6.98 2.82
C ALA A 115 -7.86 -7.19 3.35
N LYS A 116 -8.00 -8.10 4.29
CA LYS A 116 -9.31 -8.40 4.88
C LYS A 116 -9.88 -7.17 5.58
N LYS A 117 -9.06 -6.46 6.34
CA LYS A 117 -9.53 -5.32 7.10
C LYS A 117 -9.97 -4.14 6.22
N TYR A 118 -9.23 -3.87 5.16
CA TYR A 118 -9.44 -2.66 4.37
C TYR A 118 -10.07 -2.88 3.01
N SER A 119 -10.08 -4.10 2.51
CA SER A 119 -10.56 -4.38 1.14
C SER A 119 -11.66 -5.42 1.07
N GLU A 120 -11.99 -6.07 2.17
CA GLU A 120 -13.06 -7.06 2.15
C GLU A 120 -14.40 -6.36 1.98
N ILE A 121 -15.21 -6.88 1.05
CA ILE A 121 -16.56 -6.37 0.85
C ILE A 121 -17.44 -6.93 1.96
N LYS A 122 -18.01 -6.03 2.76
CA LYS A 122 -18.92 -6.44 3.81
C LYS A 122 -20.31 -6.56 3.24
N VAL A 123 -20.92 -7.71 3.47
CA VAL A 123 -22.29 -7.96 3.03
C VAL A 123 -23.21 -7.38 4.09
N SER A 124 -24.08 -6.47 3.67
CA SER A 124 -25.08 -5.91 4.57
C SER A 124 -26.09 -6.96 4.97
N LYS A 125 -26.49 -6.89 6.18
CA LYS A 125 -27.52 -7.78 6.70
C LYS A 125 -28.87 -7.11 6.72
#